data_1a14e123b485879250b110e24aa5ef56
#
_entry.id   1a14e123b485879250b110e24aa5ef56
#
_cell.length_a   1.000
_cell.length_b   1.000
_cell.length_c   1.000
_cell.angle_alpha   90.00
_cell.angle_beta   90.00
_cell.angle_gamma   90.00
#
_symmetry.space_group_name_H-M   'P 1'
#
loop_
_entity.id
_entity.type
_entity.pdbx_description
1 polymer ?
#
loop_
_entity_poly.entity_id
_entity_poly.type
_entity_poly.pdbx_seq_one_letter_code
_entity_poly.pdbx_strand_id
1 'polypeptide(L)'
;YAYQVYAIALMISSFSLPTAVSKLVSIRLAKRQRRNAFRVFICSLAFAIGVGLFISLTIFLGAGLISTHLMKSPLSVYALRVLAPGLLIVAVMAVIRGYFQGMGTMLPTAISQIIEQVFNAVISIVGASVLFGIGTKAGEKSGKELLGPAYGAAGSTLGTVIGSLSGLLFLLFVI
;
A
#
# COMPACT_ATOMS: atom_id res chain seq x y z
N TYR A 1 4.06 9.46 12.91
CA TYR A 1 5.31 8.67 12.88
C TYR A 1 5.15 7.38 12.07
N ALA A 2 4.14 6.52 12.32
CA ALA A 2 3.92 5.27 11.57
C ALA A 2 3.82 5.49 10.06
N TYR A 3 3.16 6.55 9.65
CA TYR A 3 3.02 6.94 8.25
C TYR A 3 4.36 7.34 7.60
N GLN A 4 5.31 7.89 8.35
CA GLN A 4 6.62 8.27 7.80
C GLN A 4 7.45 7.04 7.39
N VAL A 5 7.48 5.99 8.21
CA VAL A 5 8.15 4.73 7.85
C VAL A 5 7.49 4.07 6.65
N TYR A 6 6.15 4.05 6.65
CA TYR A 6 5.38 3.57 5.52
C TYR A 6 5.64 4.40 4.24
N ALA A 7 5.69 5.73 4.35
CA ALA A 7 5.93 6.63 3.22
C ALA A 7 7.30 6.41 2.57
N ILE A 8 8.36 6.13 3.35
CA ILE A 8 9.68 5.80 2.82
C ILE A 8 9.64 4.49 2.04
N ALA A 9 9.05 3.44 2.61
CA ALA A 9 8.90 2.15 1.95
C ALA A 9 8.03 2.26 0.68
N LEU A 10 6.97 3.07 0.73
CA LEU A 10 6.09 3.35 -0.38
C LEU A 10 6.79 4.15 -1.49
N MET A 11 7.65 5.11 -1.15
CA MET A 11 8.43 5.90 -2.11
C MET A 11 9.35 5.00 -2.93
N ILE A 12 10.06 4.08 -2.30
CA ILE A 12 10.93 3.11 -2.98
C ILE A 12 10.10 2.18 -3.87
N SER A 13 8.99 1.67 -3.39
CA SER A 13 8.15 0.71 -4.10
C SER A 13 7.32 1.34 -5.23
N SER A 14 6.73 2.52 -4.98
CA SER A 14 5.75 3.12 -5.91
C SER A 14 6.37 3.87 -7.08
N PHE A 15 7.56 4.45 -6.93
CA PHE A 15 8.15 5.27 -8.00
C PHE A 15 9.18 4.52 -8.83
N SER A 16 9.98 3.64 -8.25
CA SER A 16 11.03 2.92 -8.98
C SER A 16 10.50 1.74 -9.78
N LEU A 17 9.60 0.94 -9.21
CA LEU A 17 9.07 -0.27 -9.85
C LEU A 17 8.25 0.02 -11.12
N PRO A 18 7.25 0.92 -11.12
CA PRO A 18 6.47 1.20 -12.33
C PRO A 18 7.34 1.72 -13.46
N THR A 19 8.29 2.61 -13.17
CA THR A 19 9.18 3.20 -14.16
C THR A 19 10.10 2.15 -14.79
N ALA A 20 10.67 1.26 -13.98
CA ALA A 20 11.52 0.18 -14.48
C ALA A 20 10.72 -0.81 -15.35
N VAL A 21 9.54 -1.24 -14.89
CA VAL A 21 8.66 -2.13 -15.64
C VAL A 21 8.20 -1.50 -16.94
N SER A 22 7.75 -0.23 -16.89
CA SER A 22 7.31 0.53 -18.06
C SER A 22 8.41 0.61 -19.11
N LYS A 23 9.64 0.94 -18.72
CA LYS A 23 10.80 0.99 -19.63
C LYS A 23 11.10 -0.38 -20.25
N LEU A 24 11.12 -1.45 -19.48
CA LEU A 24 11.39 -2.79 -19.99
C LEU A 24 10.30 -3.27 -20.94
N VAL A 25 9.04 -3.03 -20.63
CA VAL A 25 7.89 -3.38 -21.48
C VAL A 25 7.92 -2.59 -22.76
N SER A 26 8.13 -1.27 -22.74
CA SER A 26 8.17 -0.42 -23.93
C SER A 26 9.29 -0.80 -24.89
N ILE A 27 10.49 -1.15 -24.39
CA ILE A 27 11.61 -1.65 -25.21
C ILE A 27 11.24 -2.94 -25.94
N ARG A 28 10.55 -3.86 -25.27
CA ARG A 28 10.12 -5.12 -25.90
C ARG A 28 9.01 -4.91 -26.93
N LEU A 29 8.10 -4.00 -26.68
CA LEU A 29 7.04 -3.64 -27.62
C LEU A 29 7.59 -2.93 -28.85
N ALA A 30 8.56 -2.01 -28.69
CA ALA A 30 9.26 -1.35 -29.81
C ALA A 30 9.94 -2.36 -30.74
N LYS A 31 10.44 -3.47 -30.18
CA LYS A 31 11.02 -4.59 -30.94
C LYS A 31 9.96 -5.59 -31.48
N ARG A 32 8.65 -5.25 -31.39
CA ARG A 32 7.51 -6.11 -31.77
C ARG A 32 7.46 -7.46 -31.03
N GLN A 33 8.11 -7.57 -29.87
CA GLN A 33 8.21 -8.79 -29.06
C GLN A 33 7.12 -8.83 -27.98
N ARG A 34 5.84 -8.81 -28.35
CA ARG A 34 4.71 -8.79 -27.40
C ARG A 34 4.76 -9.93 -26.36
N ARG A 35 5.15 -11.14 -26.77
CA ARG A 35 5.26 -12.30 -25.88
C ARG A 35 6.34 -12.12 -24.82
N ASN A 36 7.44 -11.47 -25.18
CA ASN A 36 8.51 -11.16 -24.25
C ASN A 36 8.15 -10.00 -23.32
N ALA A 37 7.37 -9.02 -23.79
CA ALA A 37 6.82 -7.96 -22.93
C ALA A 37 5.93 -8.53 -21.81
N PHE A 38 5.05 -9.50 -22.15
CA PHE A 38 4.23 -10.20 -21.18
C PHE A 38 5.04 -11.04 -20.18
N ARG A 39 6.11 -11.71 -20.65
CA ARG A 39 7.05 -12.41 -19.73
C ARG A 39 7.73 -11.46 -18.76
N VAL A 40 8.16 -10.29 -19.21
CA VAL A 40 8.72 -9.25 -18.33
C VAL A 40 7.69 -8.85 -17.27
N PHE A 41 6.43 -8.67 -17.65
CA PHE A 41 5.36 -8.37 -16.70
C PHE A 41 5.22 -9.46 -15.63
N ILE A 42 5.12 -10.73 -16.02
CA ILE A 42 4.98 -11.85 -15.07
C ILE A 42 6.19 -11.98 -14.15
N CYS A 43 7.42 -11.87 -14.68
CA CYS A 43 8.63 -11.90 -13.86
C CYS A 43 8.68 -10.73 -12.87
N SER A 44 8.31 -9.53 -13.31
CA SER A 44 8.24 -8.35 -12.44
C SER A 44 7.17 -8.49 -11.37
N LEU A 45 6.03 -9.12 -11.71
CA LEU A 45 4.96 -9.40 -10.77
C LEU A 45 5.41 -10.40 -9.69
N ALA A 46 6.06 -11.50 -10.09
CA ALA A 46 6.60 -12.48 -9.16
C ALA A 46 7.66 -11.85 -8.22
N PHE A 47 8.53 -11.01 -8.78
CA PHE A 47 9.52 -10.25 -8.00
C PHE A 47 8.85 -9.30 -7.00
N ALA A 48 7.86 -8.54 -7.44
CA ALA A 48 7.14 -7.59 -6.57
C ALA A 48 6.37 -8.30 -5.44
N ILE A 49 5.77 -9.46 -5.73
CA ILE A 49 5.12 -10.29 -4.72
C ILE A 49 6.16 -10.79 -3.71
N GLY A 50 7.29 -11.32 -4.16
CA GLY A 50 8.34 -11.84 -3.29
C GLY A 50 8.93 -10.76 -2.38
N VAL A 51 9.35 -9.63 -2.96
CA VAL A 51 9.93 -8.51 -2.20
C VAL A 51 8.86 -7.82 -1.34
N GLY A 52 7.66 -7.62 -1.87
CA GLY A 52 6.53 -7.03 -1.14
C GLY A 52 6.11 -7.86 0.06
N LEU A 53 6.05 -9.19 -0.09
CA LEU A 53 5.81 -10.14 1.02
C LEU A 53 6.91 -10.05 2.06
N PHE A 54 8.17 -10.07 1.64
CA PHE A 54 9.30 -10.00 2.56
C PHE A 54 9.27 -8.72 3.39
N ILE A 55 9.10 -7.55 2.74
CA ILE A 55 9.02 -6.26 3.42
C ILE A 55 7.78 -6.19 4.31
N SER A 56 6.62 -6.60 3.81
CA SER A 56 5.37 -6.62 4.58
C SER A 56 5.48 -7.47 5.84
N LEU A 57 6.06 -8.67 5.72
CA LEU A 57 6.27 -9.59 6.84
C LEU A 57 7.27 -9.01 7.85
N THR A 58 8.37 -8.43 7.36
CA THR A 58 9.39 -7.80 8.21
C THR A 58 8.79 -6.64 9.03
N ILE A 59 7.97 -5.79 8.40
CA ILE A 59 7.31 -4.68 9.10
C ILE A 59 6.24 -5.20 10.05
N PHE A 60 5.47 -6.20 9.66
CA PHE A 60 4.41 -6.78 10.50
C PHE A 60 4.97 -7.41 11.77
N LEU A 61 6.01 -8.23 11.63
CA LEU A 61 6.70 -8.89 12.76
C LEU A 61 7.54 -7.89 13.56
N GLY A 62 8.22 -6.97 12.87
CA GLY A 62 9.08 -5.95 13.48
C GLY A 62 8.31 -4.73 14.01
N ALA A 63 6.99 -4.65 13.84
CA ALA A 63 6.19 -3.50 14.24
C ALA A 63 6.40 -3.07 15.69
N GLY A 64 6.55 -4.01 16.61
CA GLY A 64 6.84 -3.74 18.01
C GLY A 64 8.21 -3.08 18.22
N LEU A 65 9.26 -3.63 17.63
CA LEU A 65 10.63 -3.09 17.72
C LEU A 65 10.73 -1.70 17.05
N ILE A 66 10.13 -1.55 15.87
CA ILE A 66 10.11 -0.29 15.12
C ILE A 66 9.38 0.80 15.92
N SER A 67 8.22 0.46 16.49
CA SER A 67 7.40 1.40 17.26
C SER A 67 8.06 1.84 18.55
N THR A 68 8.70 0.91 19.29
CA THR A 68 9.33 1.23 20.58
C THR A 68 10.69 1.90 20.44
N HIS A 69 11.57 1.38 19.55
CA HIS A 69 12.96 1.84 19.43
C HIS A 69 13.13 3.00 18.45
N LEU A 70 12.50 2.95 17.27
CA LEU A 70 12.64 4.01 16.27
C LEU A 70 11.64 5.16 16.47
N MET A 71 10.39 4.84 16.83
CA MET A 71 9.34 5.86 16.90
C MET A 71 9.08 6.39 18.29
N LYS A 72 9.61 5.74 19.34
CA LYS A 72 9.36 6.07 20.75
C LYS A 72 7.86 6.23 21.07
N SER A 73 7.00 5.52 20.32
CA SER A 73 5.54 5.58 20.40
C SER A 73 4.97 4.16 20.34
N PRO A 74 4.82 3.46 21.46
CA PRO A 74 4.38 2.07 21.49
C PRO A 74 2.99 1.86 20.90
N LEU A 75 2.15 2.89 20.87
CA LEU A 75 0.81 2.83 20.30
C LEU A 75 0.78 2.84 18.75
N SER A 76 1.88 3.22 18.10
CA SER A 76 2.00 3.18 16.65
C SER A 76 2.06 1.75 16.07
N VAL A 77 2.24 0.72 16.91
CA VAL A 77 2.22 -0.70 16.51
C VAL A 77 0.92 -1.04 15.78
N TYR A 78 -0.22 -0.56 16.25
CA TYR A 78 -1.54 -0.86 15.65
C TYR A 78 -1.62 -0.34 14.20
N ALA A 79 -1.22 0.92 13.99
CA ALA A 79 -1.20 1.51 12.65
C ALA A 79 -0.20 0.82 11.72
N LEU A 80 1.01 0.47 12.20
CA LEU A 80 2.02 -0.25 11.41
C LEU A 80 1.56 -1.64 10.96
N ARG A 81 0.91 -2.38 11.85
CA ARG A 81 0.36 -3.72 11.50
C ARG A 81 -0.75 -3.65 10.47
N VAL A 82 -1.56 -2.60 10.51
CA VAL A 82 -2.60 -2.37 9.49
C VAL A 82 -1.97 -2.00 8.15
N LEU A 83 -0.92 -1.18 8.15
CA LEU A 83 -0.25 -0.73 6.93
C LEU A 83 0.62 -1.80 6.27
N ALA A 84 1.17 -2.75 7.04
CA ALA A 84 2.08 -3.76 6.51
C ALA A 84 1.52 -4.54 5.30
N PRO A 85 0.29 -5.11 5.31
CA PRO A 85 -0.28 -5.78 4.14
C PRO A 85 -0.53 -4.83 2.97
N GLY A 86 -0.75 -3.54 3.24
CA GLY A 86 -0.90 -2.51 2.20
C GLY A 86 0.34 -2.38 1.31
N LEU A 87 1.54 -2.58 1.84
CA LEU A 87 2.77 -2.54 1.06
C LEU A 87 2.84 -3.61 -0.03
N LEU A 88 2.35 -4.82 0.26
CA LEU A 88 2.26 -5.88 -0.75
C LEU A 88 1.28 -5.50 -1.87
N ILE A 89 0.10 -4.98 -1.49
CA ILE A 89 -0.92 -4.54 -2.45
C ILE A 89 -0.36 -3.45 -3.36
N VAL A 90 0.31 -2.44 -2.79
CA VAL A 90 0.91 -1.34 -3.53
C VAL A 90 2.04 -1.83 -4.46
N ALA A 91 2.88 -2.77 -4.02
CA ALA A 91 3.95 -3.33 -4.84
C ALA A 91 3.40 -4.05 -6.09
N VAL A 92 2.36 -4.86 -5.93
CA VAL A 92 1.67 -5.54 -7.04
C VAL A 92 1.03 -4.52 -7.98
N MET A 93 0.30 -3.55 -7.43
CA MET A 93 -0.37 -2.49 -8.19
C MET A 93 0.64 -1.65 -8.98
N ALA A 94 1.81 -1.37 -8.42
CA ALA A 94 2.89 -0.63 -9.08
C ALA A 94 3.38 -1.33 -10.35
N VAL A 95 3.53 -2.66 -10.34
CA VAL A 95 3.91 -3.44 -11.52
C VAL A 95 2.82 -3.41 -12.59
N ILE A 96 1.57 -3.56 -12.21
CA ILE A 96 0.44 -3.52 -13.16
C ILE A 96 0.33 -2.13 -13.82
N ARG A 97 0.46 -1.06 -13.03
CA ARG A 97 0.50 0.32 -13.54
C ARG A 97 1.68 0.52 -14.51
N GLY A 98 2.86 0.02 -14.14
CA GLY A 98 4.05 0.06 -15.00
C GLY A 98 3.85 -0.67 -16.32
N TYR A 99 3.14 -1.80 -16.32
CA TYR A 99 2.81 -2.52 -17.54
C TYR A 99 1.90 -1.71 -18.47
N PHE A 100 0.81 -1.13 -17.96
CA PHE A 100 -0.07 -0.25 -18.76
C PHE A 100 0.68 0.97 -19.30
N GLN A 101 1.49 1.62 -18.48
CA GLN A 101 2.32 2.75 -18.92
C GLN A 101 3.31 2.33 -20.01
N GLY A 102 3.93 1.15 -19.88
CA GLY A 102 4.82 0.59 -20.90
C GLY A 102 4.13 0.24 -22.22
N MET A 103 2.84 -0.03 -22.19
CA MET A 103 2.00 -0.19 -23.39
C MET A 103 1.57 1.14 -24.02
N GLY A 104 1.91 2.28 -23.43
CA GLY A 104 1.50 3.61 -23.90
C GLY A 104 0.09 4.01 -23.47
N THR A 105 -0.57 3.25 -22.59
CA THR A 105 -1.92 3.53 -22.09
C THR A 105 -1.86 4.00 -20.64
N MET A 106 -2.09 5.28 -20.37
CA MET A 106 -2.10 5.83 -19.01
C MET A 106 -3.50 5.87 -18.38
N LEU A 107 -4.55 5.69 -19.17
CA LEU A 107 -5.93 5.81 -18.71
C LEU A 107 -6.27 4.84 -17.55
N PRO A 108 -5.95 3.52 -17.63
CA PRO A 108 -6.23 2.60 -16.52
C PRO A 108 -5.50 3.00 -15.24
N THR A 109 -4.26 3.49 -15.36
CA THR A 109 -3.47 3.97 -14.22
C THR A 109 -4.13 5.17 -13.57
N ALA A 110 -4.55 6.17 -14.34
CA ALA A 110 -5.20 7.36 -13.83
C ALA A 110 -6.54 7.05 -13.13
N ILE A 111 -7.38 6.22 -13.75
CA ILE A 111 -8.66 5.82 -13.15
C ILE A 111 -8.43 5.04 -11.85
N SER A 112 -7.47 4.11 -11.83
CA SER A 112 -7.15 3.36 -10.61
C SER A 112 -6.70 4.26 -9.46
N GLN A 113 -5.98 5.35 -9.76
CA GLN A 113 -5.56 6.33 -8.75
C GLN A 113 -6.75 7.14 -8.21
N ILE A 114 -7.67 7.54 -9.08
CA ILE A 114 -8.89 8.24 -8.64
C ILE A 114 -9.72 7.35 -7.72
N ILE A 115 -9.97 6.10 -8.13
CA ILE A 115 -10.70 5.11 -7.31
C ILE A 115 -10.02 4.93 -5.96
N GLU A 116 -8.70 4.70 -5.96
CA GLU A 116 -7.90 4.56 -4.74
C GLU A 116 -8.08 5.75 -3.79
N GLN A 117 -7.99 6.99 -4.31
CA GLN A 117 -8.08 8.19 -3.48
C GLN A 117 -9.50 8.43 -2.94
N VAL A 118 -10.53 8.16 -3.73
CA VAL A 118 -11.93 8.29 -3.30
C VAL A 118 -12.22 7.31 -2.15
N PHE A 119 -11.87 6.03 -2.33
CA PHE A 119 -12.07 5.03 -1.27
C PHE A 119 -11.20 5.32 -0.04
N ASN A 120 -9.95 5.73 -0.24
CA ASN A 120 -9.07 6.13 0.85
C ASN A 120 -9.68 7.28 1.67
N ALA A 121 -10.15 8.35 1.02
CA ALA A 121 -10.72 9.50 1.71
C ALA A 121 -11.96 9.12 2.54
N VAL A 122 -12.91 8.41 1.92
CA VAL A 122 -14.16 8.02 2.61
C VAL A 122 -13.88 7.08 3.77
N ILE A 123 -13.10 6.02 3.53
CA ILE A 123 -12.87 4.98 4.54
C ILE A 123 -11.94 5.47 5.65
N SER A 124 -10.98 6.35 5.35
CA SER A 124 -10.13 6.96 6.39
C SER A 124 -10.93 7.79 7.38
N ILE A 125 -11.89 8.59 6.90
CA ILE A 125 -12.73 9.41 7.77
C ILE A 125 -13.66 8.53 8.62
N VAL A 126 -14.36 7.60 7.99
CA VAL A 126 -15.29 6.69 8.69
C VAL A 126 -14.51 5.77 9.65
N GLY A 127 -13.42 5.17 9.19
CA GLY A 127 -12.59 4.28 9.99
C GLY A 127 -11.95 4.98 11.19
N ALA A 128 -11.46 6.22 11.00
CA ALA A 128 -10.91 7.01 12.10
C ALA A 128 -11.96 7.31 13.16
N SER A 129 -13.16 7.78 12.76
CA SER A 129 -14.22 8.16 13.70
C SER A 129 -14.78 6.94 14.47
N VAL A 130 -15.02 5.83 13.78
CA VAL A 130 -15.55 4.61 14.43
C VAL A 130 -14.52 4.00 15.39
N LEU A 131 -13.27 3.82 14.92
CA LEU A 131 -12.22 3.22 15.75
C LEU A 131 -11.78 4.16 16.89
N PHE A 132 -11.81 5.46 16.70
CA PHE A 132 -11.58 6.42 17.79
C PHE A 132 -12.62 6.24 18.91
N GLY A 133 -13.92 6.13 18.57
CA GLY A 133 -14.98 5.89 19.54
C GLY A 133 -14.86 4.53 20.27
N ILE A 134 -14.38 3.49 19.59
CA ILE A 134 -14.08 2.20 20.21
C ILE A 134 -12.87 2.29 21.14
N GLY A 135 -11.83 2.99 20.67
CA GLY A 135 -10.58 3.18 21.42
C GLY A 135 -10.77 4.01 22.69
N THR A 136 -11.62 5.03 22.69
CA THR A 136 -11.94 5.83 23.90
C THR A 136 -12.66 4.97 24.94
N LYS A 137 -13.69 4.20 24.55
CA LYS A 137 -14.38 3.27 25.44
C LYS A 137 -13.46 2.18 26.03
N ALA A 138 -12.51 1.69 25.23
CA ALA A 138 -11.50 0.73 25.69
C ALA A 138 -10.47 1.38 26.62
N GLY A 139 -10.12 2.65 26.36
CA GLY A 139 -9.21 3.45 27.15
C GLY A 139 -9.76 3.74 28.56
N GLU A 140 -11.03 4.13 28.64
CA GLU A 140 -11.75 4.35 29.93
C GLU A 140 -11.74 3.09 30.82
N LYS A 141 -11.93 1.91 30.22
CA LYS A 141 -11.90 0.63 30.96
C LYS A 141 -10.49 0.21 31.39
N SER A 142 -9.45 0.65 30.68
CA SER A 142 -8.07 0.20 30.90
C SER A 142 -7.18 1.26 31.54
N GLY A 143 -7.71 2.46 31.87
CA GLY A 143 -6.94 3.57 32.44
C GLY A 143 -5.87 4.14 31.48
N LYS A 144 -6.03 3.93 30.16
CA LYS A 144 -5.08 4.38 29.13
C LYS A 144 -5.76 5.34 28.16
N GLU A 145 -5.79 6.61 28.48
CA GLU A 145 -6.44 7.67 27.68
C GLU A 145 -5.94 7.77 26.21
N LEU A 146 -4.71 7.34 25.95
CA LEU A 146 -4.10 7.39 24.61
C LEU A 146 -4.57 6.26 23.65
N LEU A 147 -5.43 5.33 24.08
CA LEU A 147 -5.96 4.28 23.21
C LEU A 147 -6.92 4.82 22.15
N GLY A 148 -7.70 5.86 22.47
CA GLY A 148 -8.58 6.52 21.51
C GLY A 148 -7.83 7.02 20.28
N PRO A 149 -6.83 7.91 20.41
CA PRO A 149 -6.01 8.37 19.30
C PRO A 149 -5.28 7.25 18.56
N ALA A 150 -4.80 6.20 19.24
CA ALA A 150 -4.11 5.07 18.61
C ALA A 150 -5.03 4.24 17.71
N TYR A 151 -6.25 3.96 18.16
CA TYR A 151 -7.26 3.27 17.37
C TYR A 151 -7.79 4.15 16.23
N GLY A 152 -7.94 5.46 16.45
CA GLY A 152 -8.29 6.41 15.40
C GLY A 152 -7.24 6.46 14.29
N ALA A 153 -5.95 6.47 14.66
CA ALA A 153 -4.85 6.39 13.71
C ALA A 153 -4.84 5.06 12.92
N ALA A 154 -5.10 3.93 13.58
CA ALA A 154 -5.25 2.65 12.90
C ALA A 154 -6.45 2.66 11.95
N GLY A 155 -7.56 3.29 12.34
CA GLY A 155 -8.75 3.46 11.50
C GLY A 155 -8.50 4.28 10.24
N SER A 156 -7.77 5.38 10.35
CA SER A 156 -7.40 6.17 9.17
C SER A 156 -6.48 5.40 8.21
N THR A 157 -5.57 4.58 8.74
CA THR A 157 -4.68 3.77 7.90
C THR A 157 -5.39 2.61 7.19
N LEU A 158 -6.52 2.11 7.73
CA LEU A 158 -7.38 1.17 7.01
C LEU A 158 -7.89 1.73 5.69
N GLY A 159 -8.19 3.03 5.63
CA GLY A 159 -8.59 3.70 4.39
C GLY A 159 -7.52 3.59 3.31
N THR A 160 -6.24 3.74 3.66
CA THR A 160 -5.13 3.59 2.72
C THR A 160 -5.04 2.17 2.17
N VAL A 161 -5.21 1.15 3.01
CA VAL A 161 -5.13 -0.26 2.60
C VAL A 161 -6.33 -0.65 1.72
N ILE A 162 -7.54 -0.25 2.12
CA ILE A 162 -8.76 -0.56 1.35
C ILE A 162 -8.79 0.26 0.06
N GLY A 163 -8.33 1.51 0.08
CA GLY A 163 -8.16 2.33 -1.11
C GLY A 163 -7.24 1.67 -2.13
N SER A 164 -6.05 1.24 -1.71
CA SER A 164 -5.11 0.54 -2.60
C SER A 164 -5.66 -0.81 -3.08
N LEU A 165 -6.40 -1.54 -2.24
CA LEU A 165 -7.06 -2.77 -2.66
C LEU A 165 -8.12 -2.51 -3.74
N SER A 166 -8.93 -1.45 -3.60
CA SER A 166 -9.95 -1.08 -4.61
C SER A 166 -9.30 -0.71 -5.94
N GLY A 167 -8.21 0.05 -5.91
CA GLY A 167 -7.42 0.38 -7.10
C GLY A 167 -6.82 -0.86 -7.77
N LEU A 168 -6.31 -1.82 -6.97
CA LEU A 168 -5.80 -3.10 -7.46
C LEU A 168 -6.90 -3.93 -8.13
N LEU A 169 -8.06 -4.07 -7.49
CA LEU A 169 -9.20 -4.83 -8.05
C LEU A 169 -9.64 -4.25 -9.39
N PHE A 170 -9.72 -2.92 -9.49
CA PHE A 170 -10.02 -2.27 -10.77
C PHE A 170 -8.98 -2.61 -11.84
N LEU A 171 -7.68 -2.55 -11.51
CA LEU A 171 -6.62 -2.87 -12.47
C LEU A 171 -6.63 -4.34 -12.90
N LEU A 172 -6.97 -5.26 -11.99
CA LEU A 172 -7.12 -6.69 -12.31
C LEU A 172 -8.35 -6.95 -13.21
N PHE A 173 -9.38 -6.12 -13.07
CA PHE A 173 -10.55 -6.21 -13.95
C PHE A 173 -10.24 -5.75 -15.39
N VAL A 174 -9.33 -4.78 -15.53
CA VAL A 174 -9.00 -4.16 -16.84
C VAL A 174 -7.90 -4.93 -17.59
N ILE A 175 -7.07 -5.75 -16.89
CA ILE A 175 -5.94 -6.47 -17.50
C ILE A 175 -6.38 -7.69 -18.29
#